data_b40d90797a04e5cb9f28b670664d46fe
#
_entry.id   b40d90797a04e5cb9f28b670664d46fe
#
_cell.length_a   1.000
_cell.length_b   1.000
_cell.length_c   1.000
_cell.angle_alpha   90.00
_cell.angle_beta   90.00
_cell.angle_gamma   90.00
#
_symmetry.space_group_name_H-M   'P 1'
#
loop_
_entity.id
_entity.type
_entity.pdbx_description
1 polymer ?
#
loop_
_entity_poly.entity_id
_entity_poly.type
_entity_poly.pdbx_seq_one_letter_code
_entity_poly.pdbx_strand_id
1 'polypeptide(L)'
;MKLTTEKEIQYLRKTPLFQSLKSDELKIVSLAMRNVIYEQGEMIINEGDEGDEAYIIYSGEVEVFRLLEGKTVIMNKLGEGEMFGELALFGEGFRSASVRASKETLVGVISKEKLYEIIREFPDIAIQILKVQAQRFSRTENRLMEFLKEKKGGR
;
A
#
# COMPACT_ATOMS: atom_id res chain seq x y z
N MET A 1 -4.75 -2.40 -19.67
CA MET A 1 -3.57 -1.72 -20.26
C MET A 1 -2.30 -2.36 -19.73
N LYS A 2 -1.35 -2.59 -20.62
CA LYS A 2 -0.07 -3.20 -20.21
C LYS A 2 1.04 -2.15 -20.34
N LEU A 3 1.71 -1.86 -19.24
CA LEU A 3 2.86 -0.96 -19.25
C LEU A 3 4.06 -1.62 -19.91
N THR A 4 4.91 -0.81 -20.56
CA THR A 4 6.21 -1.28 -20.99
C THR A 4 7.09 -1.52 -19.75
N THR A 5 8.06 -2.39 -19.88
CA THR A 5 9.01 -2.68 -18.79
C THR A 5 9.75 -1.41 -18.36
N GLU A 6 10.17 -0.59 -19.31
CA GLU A 6 10.86 0.68 -19.02
C GLU A 6 9.99 1.63 -18.23
N LYS A 7 8.71 1.75 -18.59
CA LYS A 7 7.78 2.61 -17.88
C LYS A 7 7.54 2.12 -16.45
N GLU A 8 7.39 0.81 -16.30
CA GLU A 8 7.19 0.21 -14.98
C GLU A 8 8.43 0.42 -14.09
N ILE A 9 9.63 0.25 -14.65
CA ILE A 9 10.88 0.51 -13.92
C ILE A 9 10.93 1.95 -13.44
N GLN A 10 10.46 2.92 -14.23
CA GLN A 10 10.41 4.32 -13.83
C GLN A 10 9.51 4.51 -12.60
N TYR A 11 8.35 3.86 -12.57
CA TYR A 11 7.47 3.92 -11.41
C TYR A 11 8.10 3.25 -10.19
N LEU A 12 8.68 2.07 -10.36
CA LEU A 12 9.33 1.34 -9.26
C LEU A 12 10.50 2.13 -8.68
N ARG A 13 11.27 2.82 -9.52
CA ARG A 13 12.40 3.63 -9.07
C ARG A 13 11.97 4.77 -8.14
N LYS A 14 10.76 5.28 -8.29
CA LYS A 14 10.19 6.32 -7.42
C LYS A 14 9.62 5.76 -6.13
N THR A 15 9.55 4.45 -5.99
CA THR A 15 8.98 3.78 -4.82
C THR A 15 10.09 3.58 -3.78
N PRO A 16 9.94 4.14 -2.57
CA PRO A 16 10.97 4.02 -1.53
C PRO A 16 11.40 2.60 -1.22
N LEU A 17 10.50 1.63 -1.32
CA LEU A 17 10.80 0.22 -1.09
C LEU A 17 11.96 -0.29 -1.94
N PHE A 18 12.13 0.24 -3.14
CA PHE A 18 13.04 -0.29 -4.15
C PHE A 18 14.22 0.65 -4.43
N GLN A 19 14.45 1.64 -3.56
CA GLN A 19 15.51 2.65 -3.76
C GLN A 19 16.91 2.07 -3.84
N SER A 20 17.16 0.96 -3.16
CA SER A 20 18.48 0.32 -3.14
C SER A 20 18.74 -0.56 -4.37
N LEU A 21 17.73 -0.79 -5.21
CA LEU A 21 17.85 -1.71 -6.34
C LEU A 21 18.40 -1.04 -7.59
N LYS A 22 19.19 -1.78 -8.33
CA LYS A 22 19.73 -1.37 -9.63
C LYS A 22 18.68 -1.62 -10.72
N SER A 23 18.91 -1.09 -11.93
CA SER A 23 17.97 -1.22 -13.04
C SER A 23 17.66 -2.68 -13.41
N ASP A 24 18.65 -3.54 -13.44
CA ASP A 24 18.47 -4.96 -13.73
C ASP A 24 17.68 -5.68 -12.63
N GLU A 25 17.86 -5.26 -11.38
CA GLU A 25 17.12 -5.77 -10.23
C GLU A 25 15.66 -5.30 -10.26
N LEU A 26 15.42 -4.03 -10.60
CA LEU A 26 14.08 -3.49 -10.79
C LEU A 26 13.32 -4.22 -11.90
N LYS A 27 14.04 -4.67 -12.94
CA LYS A 27 13.43 -5.47 -13.99
C LYS A 27 12.87 -6.79 -13.44
N ILE A 28 13.60 -7.43 -12.52
CA ILE A 28 13.13 -8.66 -11.85
C ILE A 28 11.84 -8.37 -11.09
N VAL A 29 11.80 -7.26 -10.35
CA VAL A 29 10.60 -6.84 -9.62
C VAL A 29 9.44 -6.60 -10.60
N SER A 30 9.69 -5.90 -11.70
CA SER A 30 8.65 -5.59 -12.68
C SER A 30 8.01 -6.85 -13.27
N LEU A 31 8.79 -7.91 -13.47
CA LEU A 31 8.27 -9.18 -13.99
C LEU A 31 7.34 -9.87 -13.00
N ALA A 32 7.44 -9.56 -11.70
CA ALA A 32 6.58 -10.11 -10.67
C ALA A 32 5.27 -9.32 -10.50
N MET A 33 5.17 -8.15 -11.13
CA MET A 33 4.03 -7.25 -10.95
C MET A 33 3.00 -7.42 -12.06
N ARG A 34 1.74 -7.20 -11.69
CA ARG A 34 0.60 -7.09 -12.62
C ARG A 34 0.07 -5.66 -12.53
N ASN A 35 -0.26 -5.04 -13.65
CA ASN A 35 -0.74 -3.65 -13.65
C ASN A 35 -2.27 -3.62 -13.75
N VAL A 36 -2.91 -2.79 -12.92
CA VAL A 36 -4.36 -2.60 -12.91
C VAL A 36 -4.67 -1.12 -12.79
N ILE A 37 -5.68 -0.66 -13.54
CA ILE A 37 -6.22 0.69 -13.43
C ILE A 37 -7.56 0.61 -12.73
N TYR A 38 -7.74 1.43 -11.70
CA TYR A 38 -9.02 1.60 -11.01
C TYR A 38 -9.55 3.00 -11.30
N GLU A 39 -10.83 3.05 -11.65
CA GLU A 39 -11.52 4.32 -11.85
C GLU A 39 -11.85 4.96 -10.51
N GLN A 40 -12.08 6.28 -10.51
CA GLN A 40 -12.50 7.00 -9.32
C GLN A 40 -13.72 6.33 -8.69
N GLY A 41 -13.64 6.06 -7.40
CA GLY A 41 -14.71 5.44 -6.61
C GLY A 41 -14.70 3.92 -6.59
N GLU A 42 -13.89 3.26 -7.41
CA GLU A 42 -13.84 1.80 -7.41
C GLU A 42 -13.20 1.25 -6.14
N MET A 43 -13.79 0.20 -5.61
CA MET A 43 -13.24 -0.54 -4.47
C MET A 43 -12.10 -1.43 -4.94
N ILE A 44 -10.98 -1.36 -4.23
CA ILE A 44 -9.81 -2.20 -4.49
C ILE A 44 -9.74 -3.33 -3.47
N ILE A 45 -10.03 -3.02 -2.22
CA ILE A 45 -9.98 -3.95 -1.09
C ILE A 45 -11.23 -3.73 -0.24
N ASN A 46 -11.83 -4.81 0.24
CA ASN A 46 -12.96 -4.77 1.16
C ASN A 46 -12.54 -5.31 2.53
N GLU A 47 -12.81 -4.56 3.58
CA GLU A 47 -12.56 -4.94 4.97
C GLU A 47 -13.18 -6.31 5.26
N GLY A 48 -12.42 -7.19 5.92
CA GLY A 48 -12.87 -8.50 6.30
C GLY A 48 -12.62 -9.61 5.27
N ASP A 49 -12.37 -9.25 4.01
CA ASP A 49 -12.04 -10.24 2.99
C ASP A 49 -10.66 -10.86 3.23
N GLU A 50 -10.43 -12.05 2.73
CA GLU A 50 -9.09 -12.63 2.69
C GLU A 50 -8.24 -11.83 1.71
N GLY A 51 -6.95 -11.67 2.02
CA GLY A 51 -6.03 -10.92 1.17
C GLY A 51 -4.72 -11.66 0.94
N ASP A 52 -4.38 -11.85 -0.34
CA ASP A 52 -3.17 -12.53 -0.77
C ASP A 52 -2.34 -11.72 -1.76
N GLU A 53 -2.67 -10.43 -1.91
CA GLU A 53 -1.96 -9.51 -2.80
C GLU A 53 -1.67 -8.20 -2.10
N ALA A 54 -0.54 -7.57 -2.48
CA ALA A 54 -0.19 -6.21 -2.08
C ALA A 54 -0.14 -5.32 -3.32
N TYR A 55 -0.22 -4.02 -3.10
CA TYR A 55 -0.37 -3.02 -4.14
C TYR A 55 0.64 -1.90 -3.97
N ILE A 56 1.18 -1.42 -5.08
CA ILE A 56 2.03 -0.22 -5.11
C ILE A 56 1.36 0.79 -6.03
N ILE A 57 1.17 2.00 -5.55
CA ILE A 57 0.55 3.07 -6.32
C ILE A 57 1.58 3.66 -7.28
N TYR A 58 1.37 3.48 -8.58
CA TYR A 58 2.21 4.08 -9.60
C TYR A 58 1.77 5.52 -9.89
N SER A 59 0.47 5.74 -9.98
CA SER A 59 -0.10 7.07 -10.11
C SER A 59 -1.51 7.08 -9.55
N GLY A 60 -1.96 8.21 -9.06
CA GLY A 60 -3.29 8.37 -8.49
C GLY A 60 -3.27 8.45 -6.97
N GLU A 61 -4.41 8.13 -6.37
CA GLU A 61 -4.60 8.24 -4.92
C GLU A 61 -5.69 7.28 -4.47
N VAL A 62 -5.47 6.69 -3.29
CA VAL A 62 -6.48 5.82 -2.66
C VAL A 62 -6.81 6.34 -1.26
N GLU A 63 -8.01 6.00 -0.80
CA GLU A 63 -8.44 6.24 0.57
C GLU A 63 -8.57 4.90 1.28
N VAL A 64 -7.93 4.80 2.45
CA VAL A 64 -8.04 3.64 3.35
C VAL A 64 -9.08 4.02 4.41
N PHE A 65 -10.12 3.21 4.55
CA PHE A 65 -11.21 3.54 5.46
C PHE A 65 -11.79 2.31 6.15
N ARG A 66 -12.50 2.56 7.24
CA ARG A 66 -13.27 1.54 7.96
C ARG A 66 -14.67 2.08 8.21
N LEU A 67 -15.60 1.17 8.38
CA LEU A 67 -16.97 1.53 8.80
C LEU A 67 -17.05 1.42 10.32
N LEU A 68 -17.55 2.48 10.94
CA LEU A 68 -17.81 2.50 12.37
C LEU A 68 -19.27 2.92 12.57
N GLU A 69 -20.10 1.99 13.03
CA GLU A 69 -21.54 2.23 13.23
C GLU A 69 -22.23 2.80 11.97
N GLY A 70 -21.89 2.22 10.83
CA GLY A 70 -22.44 2.61 9.53
C GLY A 70 -21.83 3.86 8.91
N LYS A 71 -20.87 4.50 9.59
CA LYS A 71 -20.20 5.70 9.07
C LYS A 71 -18.82 5.38 8.56
N THR A 72 -18.43 6.02 7.46
CA THR A 72 -17.10 5.89 6.89
C THR A 72 -16.10 6.72 7.71
N VAL A 73 -15.06 6.07 8.20
CA VAL A 73 -13.95 6.73 8.89
C VAL A 73 -12.71 6.58 8.02
N ILE A 74 -12.25 7.70 7.47
CA ILE A 74 -11.01 7.71 6.65
C ILE A 74 -9.82 7.55 7.58
N MET A 75 -9.08 6.45 7.40
CA MET A 75 -7.90 6.14 8.20
C MET A 75 -6.65 6.77 7.61
N ASN A 76 -6.56 6.81 6.29
CA ASN A 76 -5.37 7.31 5.60
C ASN A 76 -5.69 7.61 4.15
N LYS A 77 -4.87 8.47 3.54
CA LYS A 77 -4.85 8.69 2.09
C LYS A 77 -3.44 8.39 1.61
N LEU A 78 -3.33 7.58 0.58
CA LEU A 78 -2.05 7.14 0.05
C LEU A 78 -1.95 7.54 -1.41
N GLY A 79 -0.74 7.91 -1.82
CA GLY A 79 -0.47 8.38 -3.18
C GLY A 79 0.70 7.65 -3.83
N GLU A 80 1.23 8.28 -4.86
CA GLU A 80 2.31 7.74 -5.69
C GLU A 80 3.48 7.23 -4.86
N GLY A 81 3.93 6.02 -5.15
CA GLY A 81 5.07 5.38 -4.50
C GLY A 81 4.74 4.65 -3.20
N GLU A 82 3.52 4.74 -2.72
CA GLU A 82 3.13 4.09 -1.46
C GLU A 82 2.54 2.70 -1.70
N MET A 83 2.81 1.80 -0.74
CA MET A 83 2.30 0.44 -0.74
C MET A 83 1.09 0.32 0.17
N PHE A 84 0.13 -0.51 -0.22
CA PHE A 84 -1.00 -0.85 0.66
C PHE A 84 -1.39 -2.32 0.48
N GLY A 85 -2.17 -2.84 1.42
CA GLY A 85 -2.66 -4.22 1.38
C GLY A 85 -1.65 -5.26 1.86
N GLU A 86 -0.47 -4.84 2.30
CA GLU A 86 0.61 -5.73 2.75
C GLU A 86 0.36 -6.37 4.10
N LEU A 87 -0.43 -5.72 4.97
CA LEU A 87 -0.67 -6.25 6.32
C LEU A 87 -1.32 -7.63 6.30
N ALA A 88 -2.21 -7.89 5.35
CA ALA A 88 -2.83 -9.21 5.22
C ALA A 88 -1.81 -10.29 4.85
N LEU A 89 -0.71 -9.92 4.18
CA LEU A 89 0.32 -10.88 3.76
C LEU A 89 1.24 -11.27 4.90
N PHE A 90 1.45 -10.37 5.85
CA PHE A 90 2.35 -10.58 6.98
C PHE A 90 1.62 -10.90 8.29
N GLY A 91 0.31 -10.72 8.33
CA GLY A 91 -0.53 -10.94 9.50
C GLY A 91 -1.44 -12.15 9.35
N GLU A 92 -2.70 -11.99 9.74
CA GLU A 92 -3.67 -13.09 9.80
C GLU A 92 -4.32 -13.44 8.45
N GLY A 93 -4.01 -12.73 7.39
CA GLY A 93 -4.53 -13.00 6.06
C GLY A 93 -5.86 -12.32 5.74
N PHE A 94 -6.38 -11.50 6.62
CA PHE A 94 -7.62 -10.75 6.41
C PHE A 94 -7.35 -9.26 6.26
N ARG A 95 -8.19 -8.60 5.47
CA ARG A 95 -8.10 -7.15 5.24
C ARG A 95 -8.61 -6.40 6.46
N SER A 96 -7.77 -5.57 7.06
CA SER A 96 -8.12 -4.79 8.26
C SER A 96 -8.91 -3.53 7.95
N ALA A 97 -8.93 -3.11 6.68
CA ALA A 97 -9.63 -1.91 6.24
C ALA A 97 -10.03 -2.07 4.78
N SER A 98 -10.92 -1.19 4.33
CA SER A 98 -11.28 -1.09 2.91
C SER A 98 -10.40 -0.05 2.23
N VAL A 99 -10.18 -0.19 0.92
CA VAL A 99 -9.42 0.76 0.11
C VAL A 99 -10.19 1.02 -1.17
N ARG A 100 -10.38 2.31 -1.50
CA ARG A 100 -11.01 2.71 -2.74
C ARG A 100 -10.16 3.76 -3.45
N ALA A 101 -10.25 3.81 -4.76
CA ALA A 101 -9.58 4.84 -5.55
C ALA A 101 -10.33 6.15 -5.37
N SER A 102 -9.64 7.21 -4.92
CA SER A 102 -10.23 8.54 -4.80
C SER A 102 -10.14 9.32 -6.10
N LYS A 103 -9.36 8.85 -7.05
CA LYS A 103 -9.28 9.29 -8.44
C LYS A 103 -8.76 8.13 -9.28
N GLU A 104 -8.71 8.27 -10.61
CA GLU A 104 -8.14 7.23 -11.45
C GLU A 104 -6.74 6.86 -10.95
N THR A 105 -6.52 5.59 -10.71
CA THR A 105 -5.31 5.11 -10.04
C THR A 105 -4.74 3.90 -10.77
N LEU A 106 -3.46 3.98 -11.09
CA LEU A 106 -2.70 2.89 -11.68
C LEU A 106 -1.85 2.25 -10.58
N VAL A 107 -2.00 0.94 -10.42
CA VAL A 107 -1.26 0.19 -9.40
C VAL A 107 -0.49 -0.98 -10.00
N GLY A 108 0.62 -1.32 -9.37
CA GLY A 108 1.27 -2.61 -9.55
C GLY A 108 0.78 -3.54 -8.45
N VAL A 109 0.40 -4.76 -8.83
CA VAL A 109 -0.13 -5.77 -7.91
C VAL A 109 0.86 -6.91 -7.84
N ILE A 110 1.16 -7.37 -6.65
CA ILE A 110 2.08 -8.48 -6.43
C ILE A 110 1.45 -9.51 -5.48
N SER A 111 1.53 -10.79 -5.85
CA SER A 111 1.03 -11.86 -4.98
C SER A 111 1.94 -12.04 -3.77
N LYS A 112 1.38 -12.64 -2.70
CA LYS A 112 2.13 -12.98 -1.50
C LYS A 112 3.38 -13.79 -1.81
N GLU A 113 3.23 -14.84 -2.64
CA GLU A 113 4.33 -15.74 -2.99
C GLU A 113 5.46 -14.99 -3.69
N LYS A 114 5.11 -14.16 -4.66
CA LYS A 114 6.09 -13.37 -5.42
C LYS A 114 6.75 -12.30 -4.56
N LEU A 115 5.99 -11.66 -3.67
CA LEU A 115 6.55 -10.69 -2.74
C LEU A 115 7.58 -11.34 -1.83
N TYR A 116 7.28 -12.52 -1.29
CA TYR A 116 8.21 -13.24 -0.44
C TYR A 116 9.46 -13.67 -1.21
N GLU A 117 9.32 -14.10 -2.46
CA GLU A 117 10.47 -14.40 -3.33
C GLU A 117 11.35 -13.17 -3.53
N ILE A 118 10.75 -12.03 -3.81
CA ILE A 118 11.46 -10.76 -4.00
C ILE A 118 12.20 -10.36 -2.71
N ILE A 119 11.56 -10.52 -1.56
CA ILE A 119 12.19 -10.20 -0.26
C ILE A 119 13.38 -11.13 0.00
N ARG A 120 13.28 -12.41 -0.33
CA ARG A 120 14.40 -13.34 -0.16
C ARG A 120 15.57 -12.99 -1.07
N GLU A 121 15.27 -12.57 -2.30
CA GLU A 121 16.29 -12.14 -3.27
C GLU A 121 16.93 -10.81 -2.87
N PHE A 122 16.13 -9.86 -2.39
CA PHE A 122 16.55 -8.52 -2.02
C PHE A 122 16.09 -8.18 -0.60
N PRO A 123 16.80 -8.68 0.44
CA PRO A 123 16.36 -8.53 1.83
C PRO A 123 16.17 -7.08 2.30
N ASP A 124 16.85 -6.12 1.69
CA ASP A 124 16.70 -4.70 2.00
C ASP A 124 15.26 -4.22 1.85
N ILE A 125 14.48 -4.87 0.98
CA ILE A 125 13.07 -4.53 0.79
C ILE A 125 12.30 -4.74 2.09
N ALA A 126 12.61 -5.81 2.84
CA ALA A 126 11.96 -6.05 4.13
C ALA A 126 12.24 -4.93 5.12
N ILE A 127 13.46 -4.41 5.13
CA ILE A 127 13.84 -3.27 5.99
C ILE A 127 13.04 -2.03 5.59
N GLN A 128 12.91 -1.77 4.29
CA GLN A 128 12.13 -0.63 3.81
C GLN A 128 10.65 -0.76 4.17
N ILE A 129 10.09 -1.96 4.07
CA ILE A 129 8.71 -2.23 4.50
C ILE A 129 8.56 -1.93 6.00
N LEU A 130 9.49 -2.39 6.82
CA LEU A 130 9.48 -2.11 8.26
C LEU A 130 9.54 -0.62 8.56
N LYS A 131 10.36 0.13 7.83
CA LYS A 131 10.45 1.60 8.00
C LYS A 131 9.13 2.27 7.69
N VAL A 132 8.47 1.86 6.60
CA VAL A 132 7.15 2.40 6.24
C VAL A 132 6.12 2.08 7.32
N GLN A 133 6.11 0.85 7.82
CA GLN A 133 5.17 0.44 8.87
C GLN A 133 5.41 1.20 10.17
N ALA A 134 6.68 1.41 10.54
CA ALA A 134 7.03 2.18 11.73
C ALA A 134 6.53 3.63 11.62
N GLN A 135 6.68 4.26 10.46
CA GLN A 135 6.19 5.62 10.23
C GLN A 135 4.66 5.70 10.31
N ARG A 136 3.98 4.72 9.72
CA ARG A 136 2.51 4.65 9.76
C ARG A 136 2.01 4.44 11.19
N PHE A 137 2.68 3.59 11.95
CA PHE A 137 2.36 3.34 13.36
C PHE A 137 2.51 4.61 14.19
N SER A 138 3.63 5.32 14.05
CA SER A 138 3.87 6.59 14.76
C SER A 138 2.80 7.63 14.43
N ARG A 139 2.41 7.73 13.17
CA ARG A 139 1.33 8.65 12.75
C ARG A 139 0.00 8.31 13.44
N THR A 140 -0.32 7.03 13.50
CA THR A 140 -1.55 6.55 14.14
C THR A 140 -1.54 6.84 15.64
N GLU A 141 -0.40 6.60 16.29
CA GLU A 141 -0.24 6.94 17.73
C GLU A 141 -0.44 8.43 17.98
N ASN A 142 0.17 9.27 17.14
CA ASN A 142 0.04 10.73 17.29
C ASN A 142 -1.40 11.20 17.11
N ARG A 143 -2.11 10.64 16.13
CA ARG A 143 -3.54 10.94 15.93
C ARG A 143 -4.36 10.53 17.12
N LEU A 144 -4.08 9.37 17.70
CA LEU A 144 -4.79 8.90 18.90
C LEU A 144 -4.52 9.85 20.07
N MET A 145 -3.28 10.26 20.28
CA MET A 145 -2.94 11.19 21.36
C MET A 145 -3.62 12.54 21.17
N GLU A 146 -3.66 13.07 19.95
CA GLU A 146 -4.38 14.33 19.66
C GLU A 146 -5.86 14.18 19.93
N PHE A 147 -6.48 13.08 19.51
CA PHE A 147 -7.89 12.80 19.76
C PHE A 147 -8.19 12.76 21.26
N LEU A 148 -7.34 12.11 22.05
CA LEU A 148 -7.51 12.02 23.50
C LEU A 148 -7.35 13.38 24.16
N LYS A 149 -6.45 14.22 23.67
CA LYS A 149 -6.28 15.60 24.17
C LYS A 149 -7.52 16.44 23.89
N GLU A 150 -8.07 16.36 22.69
CA GLU A 150 -9.30 17.08 22.31
C GLU A 150 -10.48 16.66 23.18
N LYS A 151 -10.62 15.36 23.45
CA LYS A 151 -11.66 14.85 24.34
C LYS A 151 -11.53 15.38 25.77
N LYS A 152 -10.28 15.56 26.27
CA LYS A 152 -10.02 16.15 27.59
C LYS A 152 -10.26 17.66 27.61
N GLY A 153 -9.95 18.35 26.51
CA GLY A 153 -10.09 19.81 26.42
C GLY A 153 -11.48 20.29 26.03
N GLY A 154 -12.31 19.41 25.49
CA GLY A 154 -13.64 19.73 24.92
C GLY A 154 -14.79 19.66 25.89
N ARG A 155 -14.61 19.99 27.12
CA ARG A 155 -15.67 20.03 28.14
C ARG A 155 -16.52 21.26 28.01
#